data_aa4a63e93a7f156436675de5815b0a15
#
_entry.id   aa4a63e93a7f156436675de5815b0a15
#
_cell.length_a   1.000
_cell.length_b   1.000
_cell.length_c   1.000
_cell.angle_alpha   90.00
_cell.angle_beta   90.00
_cell.angle_gamma   90.00
#
_symmetry.space_group_name_H-M   'P 1'
#
loop_
_entity.id
_entity.type
_entity.pdbx_description
1 polymer ?
#
loop_
_entity_poly.entity_id
_entity_poly.type
_entity_poly.pdbx_seq_one_letter_code
_entity_poly.pdbx_strand_id
1 'polypeptide(L)'
;MRKPLRFFLLLLPLLMLCLICLRFFHPEPASNSKPYGVFIGLETADLKRLRPYRTVVIEPSTFSAEQIKALQAEGKSVYGYLNLGSLESYRPYCERFASITLAPYENWPEEHWVDVSSPAWQTFVVDELGAAYASLGLDGFFLDNCDVYALYPREDIFNGLTTILRGLNRYQKPCIVNGGDVFVSACMENGTARTLFDGVNQESVFTKIDFAKNRYAAQDADTRAYYLDYLTRAKKAGLKVYLIEYRPTAKLAAEIQDYCEKNGFTAYNANGKELR
;
A
#
# COMPACT_ATOMS: atom_id res chain seq x y z
N MET A 1 53.41 -30.06 -20.89
CA MET A 1 52.42 -29.01 -21.33
C MET A 1 51.48 -28.68 -20.18
N ARG A 2 51.75 -27.63 -19.42
CA ARG A 2 50.87 -27.13 -18.35
C ARG A 2 50.86 -25.61 -18.46
N LYS A 3 49.77 -25.01 -18.89
CA LYS A 3 49.28 -23.64 -18.65
C LYS A 3 47.85 -23.56 -19.10
N PRO A 4 46.92 -23.45 -18.14
CA PRO A 4 46.11 -22.26 -18.06
C PRO A 4 45.61 -22.00 -16.61
N LEU A 5 46.46 -21.57 -15.69
CA LEU A 5 46.00 -21.20 -14.34
C LEU A 5 46.14 -19.72 -14.02
N ARG A 6 46.68 -18.93 -14.94
CA ARG A 6 46.89 -17.47 -14.73
C ARG A 6 45.75 -16.58 -15.14
N PHE A 7 44.76 -17.08 -15.89
CA PHE A 7 43.62 -16.29 -16.34
C PHE A 7 42.48 -16.19 -15.32
N PHE A 8 42.37 -17.14 -14.39
CA PHE A 8 41.29 -17.13 -13.38
C PHE A 8 41.56 -16.21 -12.19
N LEU A 9 42.83 -15.86 -11.91
CA LEU A 9 43.17 -15.00 -10.78
C LEU A 9 42.96 -13.48 -11.04
N LEU A 10 42.81 -13.06 -12.29
CA LEU A 10 42.57 -11.64 -12.64
C LEU A 10 41.09 -11.27 -12.75
N LEU A 11 40.19 -12.26 -12.88
CA LEU A 11 38.75 -12.01 -12.95
C LEU A 11 38.09 -11.76 -11.56
N LEU A 12 38.64 -12.31 -10.49
CA LEU A 12 38.12 -12.15 -9.14
C LEU A 12 38.20 -10.70 -8.62
N PRO A 13 39.33 -9.97 -8.74
CA PRO A 13 39.38 -8.57 -8.31
C PRO A 13 38.56 -7.62 -9.18
N LEU A 14 38.36 -7.94 -10.49
CA LEU A 14 37.52 -7.13 -11.36
C LEU A 14 36.02 -7.28 -11.01
N LEU A 15 35.57 -8.48 -10.63
CA LEU A 15 34.21 -8.74 -10.16
C LEU A 15 33.95 -8.07 -8.80
N MET A 16 34.93 -8.09 -7.89
CA MET A 16 34.85 -7.38 -6.61
C MET A 16 34.83 -5.87 -6.80
N LEU A 17 35.60 -5.33 -7.73
CA LEU A 17 35.60 -3.90 -8.06
C LEU A 17 34.27 -3.48 -8.67
N CYS A 18 33.65 -4.27 -9.55
CA CYS A 18 32.31 -4.03 -10.09
C CYS A 18 31.23 -4.07 -9.00
N LEU A 19 31.30 -5.02 -8.06
CA LEU A 19 30.33 -5.09 -6.94
C LEU A 19 30.51 -3.93 -5.95
N ILE A 20 31.72 -3.43 -5.77
CA ILE A 20 32.00 -2.24 -4.97
C ILE A 20 31.50 -0.99 -5.70
N CYS A 21 31.75 -0.84 -7.00
CA CYS A 21 31.24 0.27 -7.80
C CYS A 21 29.71 0.30 -7.87
N LEU A 22 29.01 -0.84 -7.93
CA LEU A 22 27.56 -0.90 -7.89
C LEU A 22 26.98 -0.46 -6.54
N ARG A 23 27.71 -0.56 -5.43
CA ARG A 23 27.30 -0.03 -4.13
C ARG A 23 27.48 1.50 -4.01
N PHE A 24 28.38 2.10 -4.79
CA PHE A 24 28.63 3.56 -4.76
C PHE A 24 27.67 4.37 -5.65
N PHE A 25 26.87 3.71 -6.51
CA PHE A 25 25.90 4.38 -7.38
C PHE A 25 24.46 4.35 -6.89
N HIS A 26 24.19 3.84 -5.68
CA HIS A 26 22.92 4.14 -5.03
C HIS A 26 23.07 5.51 -4.35
N PRO A 27 22.35 6.55 -4.80
CA PRO A 27 22.36 7.81 -4.08
C PRO A 27 21.91 7.54 -2.64
N GLU A 28 22.75 7.87 -1.67
CA GLU A 28 22.33 7.82 -0.26
C GLU A 28 21.06 8.66 -0.13
N PRO A 29 20.00 8.11 0.49
CA PRO A 29 18.78 8.88 0.68
C PRO A 29 19.13 10.13 1.47
N ALA A 30 18.71 11.29 0.97
CA ALA A 30 18.93 12.57 1.65
C ALA A 30 18.59 12.42 3.14
N SER A 31 19.45 12.89 4.04
CA SER A 31 19.38 12.69 5.50
C SER A 31 18.05 13.14 6.15
N ASN A 32 17.16 13.80 5.39
CA ASN A 32 15.84 14.29 5.80
C ASN A 32 14.67 13.64 5.02
N SER A 33 14.87 12.49 4.35
CA SER A 33 13.77 11.88 3.59
C SER A 33 12.75 11.20 4.53
N LYS A 34 11.47 11.51 4.33
CA LYS A 34 10.36 10.84 5.01
C LYS A 34 10.20 9.40 4.48
N PRO A 35 9.95 8.42 5.33
CA PRO A 35 9.94 7.03 4.90
C PRO A 35 8.76 6.67 3.98
N TYR A 36 7.58 7.31 4.16
CA TYR A 36 6.34 6.89 3.53
C TYR A 36 5.37 8.06 3.35
N GLY A 37 4.59 8.05 2.27
CA GLY A 37 3.50 8.99 2.04
C GLY A 37 2.48 8.45 1.04
N VAL A 38 1.20 8.83 1.21
CA VAL A 38 0.08 8.41 0.36
C VAL A 38 -0.53 9.63 -0.34
N PHE A 39 -0.64 9.56 -1.67
CA PHE A 39 -0.93 10.68 -2.56
C PHE A 39 -1.90 10.27 -3.68
N ILE A 40 -2.97 9.55 -3.33
CA ILE A 40 -3.95 9.04 -4.31
C ILE A 40 -4.82 10.14 -4.93
N GLY A 41 -4.95 11.28 -4.26
CA GLY A 41 -5.64 12.47 -4.79
C GLY A 41 -4.71 13.51 -5.39
N LEU A 42 -3.41 13.18 -5.64
CA LEU A 42 -2.45 14.15 -6.16
C LEU A 42 -2.63 14.36 -7.67
N GLU A 43 -2.70 15.62 -8.07
CA GLU A 43 -2.61 15.98 -9.48
C GLU A 43 -1.15 15.93 -9.97
N THR A 44 -0.94 15.49 -11.21
CA THR A 44 0.42 15.35 -11.80
C THR A 44 1.19 16.68 -11.91
N ALA A 45 0.50 17.81 -11.82
CA ALA A 45 1.13 19.14 -11.72
C ALA A 45 1.95 19.34 -10.43
N ASP A 46 1.67 18.56 -9.38
CA ASP A 46 2.23 18.75 -8.04
C ASP A 46 3.26 17.68 -7.62
N LEU A 47 3.92 17.02 -8.58
CA LEU A 47 4.90 15.94 -8.34
C LEU A 47 6.01 16.32 -7.34
N LYS A 48 6.35 17.61 -7.22
CA LYS A 48 7.31 18.10 -6.21
C LYS A 48 6.94 17.72 -4.76
N ARG A 49 5.66 17.45 -4.49
CA ARG A 49 5.19 17.01 -3.15
C ARG A 49 5.68 15.61 -2.80
N LEU A 50 5.97 14.77 -3.78
CA LEU A 50 6.51 13.44 -3.60
C LEU A 50 8.00 13.44 -3.21
N ARG A 51 8.74 14.52 -3.51
CA ARG A 51 10.20 14.59 -3.31
C ARG A 51 10.68 14.21 -1.91
N PRO A 52 10.03 14.64 -0.82
CA PRO A 52 10.50 14.31 0.53
C PRO A 52 10.37 12.84 0.92
N TYR A 53 9.69 12.01 0.12
CA TYR A 53 9.31 10.67 0.52
C TYR A 53 10.10 9.59 -0.23
N ARG A 54 10.46 8.50 0.48
CA ARG A 54 11.12 7.33 -0.11
C ARG A 54 10.14 6.34 -0.72
N THR A 55 9.06 6.04 0.00
CA THR A 55 7.95 5.23 -0.51
C THR A 55 6.74 6.13 -0.72
N VAL A 56 6.17 6.08 -1.90
CA VAL A 56 4.98 6.86 -2.27
C VAL A 56 3.90 5.92 -2.80
N VAL A 57 2.67 6.15 -2.37
CA VAL A 57 1.48 5.52 -2.95
C VAL A 57 0.80 6.57 -3.83
N ILE A 58 0.48 6.21 -5.06
CA ILE A 58 -0.14 7.09 -6.06
C ILE A 58 -1.37 6.43 -6.67
N GLU A 59 -2.25 7.25 -7.31
CA GLU A 59 -3.29 6.77 -8.21
C GLU A 59 -2.67 6.48 -9.59
N PRO A 60 -2.51 5.23 -10.01
CA PRO A 60 -1.74 4.90 -11.21
C PRO A 60 -2.34 5.42 -12.50
N SER A 61 -3.68 5.60 -12.55
CA SER A 61 -4.37 6.07 -13.75
C SER A 61 -3.98 7.49 -14.18
N THR A 62 -3.36 8.26 -13.28
CA THR A 62 -2.94 9.65 -13.53
C THR A 62 -1.46 9.78 -13.88
N PHE A 63 -0.68 8.69 -13.84
CA PHE A 63 0.76 8.69 -14.09
C PHE A 63 1.14 7.92 -15.35
N SER A 64 2.11 8.44 -16.11
CA SER A 64 2.74 7.67 -17.18
C SER A 64 3.88 6.78 -16.64
N ALA A 65 4.26 5.76 -17.43
CA ALA A 65 5.39 4.89 -17.12
C ALA A 65 6.71 5.69 -16.99
N GLU A 66 6.89 6.73 -17.80
CA GLU A 66 8.06 7.62 -17.76
C GLU A 66 8.11 8.41 -16.44
N GLN A 67 6.97 8.89 -15.95
CA GLN A 67 6.89 9.60 -14.67
C GLN A 67 7.21 8.67 -13.50
N ILE A 68 6.68 7.44 -13.50
CA ILE A 68 6.99 6.42 -12.50
C ILE A 68 8.49 6.09 -12.52
N LYS A 69 9.05 5.86 -13.70
CA LYS A 69 10.48 5.60 -13.87
C LYS A 69 11.36 6.78 -13.40
N ALA A 70 10.92 8.01 -13.63
CA ALA A 70 11.63 9.20 -13.13
C ALA A 70 11.64 9.26 -11.59
N LEU A 71 10.50 8.95 -10.93
CA LEU A 71 10.43 8.84 -9.46
C LEU A 71 11.34 7.74 -8.92
N GLN A 72 11.39 6.59 -9.58
CA GLN A 72 12.26 5.48 -9.23
C GLN A 72 13.75 5.83 -9.40
N ALA A 73 14.09 6.59 -10.45
CA ALA A 73 15.45 7.09 -10.65
C ALA A 73 15.91 8.07 -9.55
N GLU A 74 14.97 8.74 -8.87
CA GLU A 74 15.22 9.53 -7.66
C GLU A 74 15.37 8.67 -6.38
N GLY A 75 15.36 7.33 -6.50
CA GLY A 75 15.48 6.38 -5.38
C GLY A 75 14.16 6.14 -4.64
N LYS A 76 13.01 6.41 -5.25
CA LYS A 76 11.69 6.15 -4.64
C LYS A 76 11.19 4.76 -4.97
N SER A 77 10.44 4.18 -4.02
CA SER A 77 9.56 3.04 -4.28
C SER A 77 8.14 3.56 -4.53
N VAL A 78 7.57 3.22 -5.68
CA VAL A 78 6.27 3.73 -6.14
C VAL A 78 5.24 2.62 -6.10
N TYR A 79 4.26 2.73 -5.20
CA TYR A 79 3.15 1.80 -5.06
C TYR A 79 1.90 2.36 -5.73
N GLY A 80 1.14 1.50 -6.39
CA GLY A 80 -0.13 1.87 -7.01
C GLY A 80 -1.32 1.53 -6.12
N TYR A 81 -2.20 2.50 -5.92
CA TYR A 81 -3.51 2.28 -5.30
C TYR A 81 -4.37 1.38 -6.20
N LEU A 82 -4.97 0.37 -5.61
CA LEU A 82 -5.88 -0.55 -6.28
C LEU A 82 -7.03 -0.92 -5.35
N ASN A 83 -8.23 -0.52 -5.72
CA ASN A 83 -9.44 -0.83 -4.96
C ASN A 83 -9.90 -2.27 -5.23
N LEU A 84 -10.04 -3.09 -4.19
CA LEU A 84 -10.47 -4.47 -4.29
C LEU A 84 -11.95 -4.66 -3.96
N GLY A 85 -12.45 -3.94 -2.97
CA GLY A 85 -13.74 -4.19 -2.33
C GLY A 85 -14.83 -3.19 -2.65
N SER A 86 -14.53 -2.11 -3.35
CA SER A 86 -15.52 -1.15 -3.80
C SER A 86 -15.36 -0.73 -5.26
N LEU A 87 -16.41 -0.17 -5.82
CA LEU A 87 -16.50 0.32 -7.19
C LEU A 87 -16.81 1.81 -7.15
N GLU A 88 -15.84 2.62 -7.58
CA GLU A 88 -15.99 4.06 -7.69
C GLU A 88 -16.73 4.43 -9.00
N SER A 89 -17.77 5.27 -8.92
CA SER A 89 -18.66 5.64 -10.04
C SER A 89 -17.96 6.37 -11.18
N TYR A 90 -16.84 7.02 -10.92
CA TYR A 90 -16.06 7.73 -11.92
C TYR A 90 -15.08 6.81 -12.71
N ARG A 91 -14.94 5.55 -12.32
CA ARG A 91 -14.09 4.61 -13.04
C ARG A 91 -14.71 4.24 -14.40
N PRO A 92 -13.90 4.18 -15.47
CA PRO A 92 -14.41 3.88 -16.82
C PRO A 92 -15.05 2.49 -16.95
N TYR A 93 -14.80 1.60 -15.99
CA TYR A 93 -15.36 0.26 -15.94
C TYR A 93 -16.57 0.14 -14.99
N CYS A 94 -17.06 1.24 -14.41
CA CYS A 94 -18.14 1.22 -13.41
C CYS A 94 -19.38 0.49 -13.95
N GLU A 95 -19.86 0.84 -15.14
CA GLU A 95 -21.04 0.22 -15.74
C GLU A 95 -20.90 -1.29 -15.97
N ARG A 96 -19.67 -1.75 -16.29
CA ARG A 96 -19.40 -3.19 -16.50
C ARG A 96 -19.68 -4.03 -15.26
N PHE A 97 -19.53 -3.46 -14.07
CA PHE A 97 -19.63 -4.14 -12.79
C PHE A 97 -20.78 -3.64 -11.91
N ALA A 98 -21.65 -2.76 -12.40
CA ALA A 98 -22.76 -2.23 -11.65
C ALA A 98 -23.70 -3.31 -11.08
N SER A 99 -23.85 -4.44 -11.78
CA SER A 99 -24.73 -5.54 -11.35
C SER A 99 -24.21 -6.37 -10.18
N ILE A 100 -22.94 -6.21 -9.78
CA ILE A 100 -22.35 -6.93 -8.65
C ILE A 100 -22.10 -5.99 -7.45
N THR A 101 -22.64 -4.79 -7.46
CA THR A 101 -22.58 -3.89 -6.31
C THR A 101 -23.53 -4.38 -5.21
N LEU A 102 -23.11 -4.22 -3.95
CA LEU A 102 -23.85 -4.68 -2.77
C LEU A 102 -24.64 -3.53 -2.12
N ALA A 103 -23.96 -2.51 -1.63
CA ALA A 103 -24.54 -1.36 -0.96
C ALA A 103 -23.70 -0.10 -1.22
N PRO A 104 -24.28 1.11 -1.05
CA PRO A 104 -23.50 2.34 -1.04
C PRO A 104 -22.43 2.30 0.04
N TYR A 105 -21.28 2.90 -0.26
CA TYR A 105 -20.19 3.06 0.71
C TYR A 105 -20.48 4.23 1.64
N GLU A 106 -20.49 4.01 2.94
CA GLU A 106 -20.71 5.07 3.91
C GLU A 106 -19.63 6.16 3.82
N ASN A 107 -20.00 7.41 3.86
CA ASN A 107 -19.11 8.59 3.76
C ASN A 107 -18.42 8.81 2.39
N TRP A 108 -18.57 7.90 1.43
CA TRP A 108 -18.05 8.04 0.07
C TRP A 108 -19.17 7.80 -0.94
N PRO A 109 -20.02 8.82 -1.21
CA PRO A 109 -21.26 8.66 -1.99
C PRO A 109 -21.02 8.22 -3.44
N GLU A 110 -19.79 8.33 -3.92
CA GLU A 110 -19.40 7.91 -5.27
C GLU A 110 -18.97 6.44 -5.33
N GLU A 111 -19.02 5.72 -4.21
CA GLU A 111 -18.58 4.34 -4.12
C GLU A 111 -19.69 3.40 -3.69
N HIS A 112 -19.60 2.16 -4.16
CA HIS A 112 -20.44 1.05 -3.75
C HIS A 112 -19.57 -0.17 -3.42
N TRP A 113 -19.89 -0.86 -2.34
CA TRP A 113 -19.27 -2.14 -2.04
C TRP A 113 -19.52 -3.14 -3.15
N VAL A 114 -18.56 -4.01 -3.44
CA VAL A 114 -18.60 -4.98 -4.53
C VAL A 114 -18.61 -6.40 -3.99
N ASP A 115 -19.40 -7.26 -4.63
CA ASP A 115 -19.32 -8.69 -4.41
C ASP A 115 -18.03 -9.27 -5.00
N VAL A 116 -17.00 -9.31 -4.17
CA VAL A 116 -15.66 -9.82 -4.56
C VAL A 116 -15.64 -11.34 -4.79
N SER A 117 -16.72 -12.05 -4.50
CA SER A 117 -16.89 -13.46 -4.85
C SER A 117 -17.12 -13.66 -6.36
N SER A 118 -17.50 -12.60 -7.08
CA SER A 118 -17.71 -12.61 -8.52
C SER A 118 -16.42 -12.98 -9.29
N PRO A 119 -16.40 -14.09 -10.06
CA PRO A 119 -15.24 -14.46 -10.86
C PRO A 119 -14.87 -13.40 -11.91
N ALA A 120 -15.87 -12.68 -12.44
CA ALA A 120 -15.63 -11.62 -13.41
C ALA A 120 -14.86 -10.44 -12.79
N TRP A 121 -15.19 -10.06 -11.54
CA TRP A 121 -14.47 -9.04 -10.80
C TRP A 121 -13.04 -9.49 -10.46
N GLN A 122 -12.88 -10.72 -9.96
CA GLN A 122 -11.57 -11.28 -9.64
C GLN A 122 -10.65 -11.29 -10.86
N THR A 123 -11.14 -11.75 -12.01
CA THR A 123 -10.39 -11.76 -13.27
C THR A 123 -10.03 -10.33 -13.69
N PHE A 124 -10.97 -9.40 -13.62
CA PHE A 124 -10.74 -8.00 -14.00
C PHE A 124 -9.68 -7.34 -13.11
N VAL A 125 -9.80 -7.46 -11.80
CA VAL A 125 -8.83 -6.85 -10.87
C VAL A 125 -7.43 -7.43 -11.06
N VAL A 126 -7.33 -8.74 -11.27
CA VAL A 126 -6.03 -9.40 -11.40
C VAL A 126 -5.46 -9.26 -12.81
N ASP A 127 -6.23 -9.64 -13.83
CA ASP A 127 -5.69 -9.84 -15.19
C ASP A 127 -5.76 -8.57 -16.04
N GLU A 128 -6.62 -7.60 -15.69
CA GLU A 128 -6.69 -6.31 -16.40
C GLU A 128 -5.99 -5.20 -15.58
N LEU A 129 -6.47 -4.87 -14.37
CA LEU A 129 -5.89 -3.79 -13.58
C LEU A 129 -4.49 -4.14 -13.04
N GLY A 130 -4.34 -5.32 -12.42
CA GLY A 130 -3.05 -5.77 -11.90
C GLY A 130 -1.99 -5.89 -12.98
N ALA A 131 -2.35 -6.42 -14.16
CA ALA A 131 -1.45 -6.51 -15.32
C ALA A 131 -1.06 -5.11 -15.82
N ALA A 132 -2.02 -4.20 -15.95
CA ALA A 132 -1.75 -2.82 -16.39
C ALA A 132 -0.79 -2.11 -15.43
N TYR A 133 -1.01 -2.23 -14.12
CA TYR A 133 -0.17 -1.60 -13.09
C TYR A 133 1.23 -2.23 -13.02
N ALA A 134 1.32 -3.55 -13.19
CA ALA A 134 2.62 -4.21 -13.31
C ALA A 134 3.39 -3.73 -14.55
N SER A 135 2.69 -3.52 -15.67
CA SER A 135 3.27 -3.02 -16.93
C SER A 135 3.69 -1.56 -16.87
N LEU A 136 3.02 -0.74 -16.04
CA LEU A 136 3.46 0.63 -15.73
C LEU A 136 4.79 0.68 -14.98
N GLY A 137 5.27 -0.44 -14.45
CA GLY A 137 6.52 -0.53 -13.72
C GLY A 137 6.44 -0.18 -12.24
N LEU A 138 5.24 -0.13 -11.65
CA LEU A 138 5.07 0.08 -10.20
C LEU A 138 5.87 -0.93 -9.38
N ASP A 139 6.37 -0.52 -8.21
CA ASP A 139 7.16 -1.36 -7.31
C ASP A 139 6.29 -2.23 -6.39
N GLY A 140 5.02 -1.90 -6.20
CA GLY A 140 4.09 -2.63 -5.35
C GLY A 140 2.65 -2.20 -5.55
N PHE A 141 1.74 -2.89 -4.86
CA PHE A 141 0.32 -2.59 -4.81
C PHE A 141 -0.08 -2.11 -3.42
N PHE A 142 -0.91 -1.08 -3.36
CA PHE A 142 -1.60 -0.61 -2.16
C PHE A 142 -3.09 -0.92 -2.33
N LEU A 143 -3.56 -1.91 -1.58
CA LEU A 143 -4.81 -2.62 -1.82
C LEU A 143 -5.86 -2.15 -0.83
N ASP A 144 -6.92 -1.55 -1.33
CA ASP A 144 -7.94 -0.92 -0.52
C ASP A 144 -9.23 -1.74 -0.43
N ASN A 145 -10.01 -1.47 0.62
CA ASN A 145 -11.38 -1.96 0.81
C ASN A 145 -11.52 -3.48 1.00
N CYS A 146 -10.51 -4.16 1.60
CA CYS A 146 -10.74 -5.49 2.15
C CYS A 146 -11.76 -5.50 3.31
N ASP A 147 -12.20 -4.31 3.75
CA ASP A 147 -13.28 -4.06 4.71
C ASP A 147 -14.63 -4.62 4.28
N VAL A 148 -14.83 -4.88 2.99
CA VAL A 148 -16.01 -5.58 2.47
C VAL A 148 -16.27 -6.88 3.22
N TYR A 149 -15.22 -7.58 3.71
CA TYR A 149 -15.38 -8.78 4.53
C TYR A 149 -15.92 -8.50 5.93
N ALA A 150 -15.62 -7.36 6.52
CA ALA A 150 -16.18 -6.98 7.81
C ALA A 150 -17.68 -6.72 7.73
N LEU A 151 -18.15 -6.15 6.61
CA LEU A 151 -19.56 -5.87 6.36
C LEU A 151 -20.35 -7.12 5.91
N TYR A 152 -19.70 -7.99 5.15
CA TYR A 152 -20.24 -9.22 4.61
C TYR A 152 -19.35 -10.40 5.00
N PRO A 153 -19.41 -10.89 6.26
CA PRO A 153 -18.51 -11.92 6.78
C PRO A 153 -18.90 -13.33 6.30
N ARG A 154 -18.92 -13.51 4.98
CA ARG A 154 -19.24 -14.76 4.30
C ARG A 154 -17.97 -15.42 3.79
N GLU A 155 -17.97 -16.73 3.72
CA GLU A 155 -16.83 -17.53 3.25
C GLU A 155 -16.48 -17.21 1.78
N ASP A 156 -17.48 -16.98 0.93
CA ASP A 156 -17.27 -16.64 -0.48
C ASP A 156 -16.60 -15.28 -0.65
N ILE A 157 -16.90 -14.28 0.18
CA ILE A 157 -16.22 -12.97 0.21
C ILE A 157 -14.76 -13.13 0.67
N PHE A 158 -14.52 -13.90 1.75
CA PHE A 158 -13.15 -14.21 2.19
C PHE A 158 -12.34 -14.90 1.09
N ASN A 159 -12.93 -15.92 0.46
CA ASN A 159 -12.30 -16.65 -0.63
C ASN A 159 -12.08 -15.77 -1.87
N GLY A 160 -12.99 -14.85 -2.16
CA GLY A 160 -12.86 -13.87 -3.24
C GLY A 160 -11.66 -12.97 -3.06
N LEU A 161 -11.52 -12.35 -1.88
CA LEU A 161 -10.34 -11.52 -1.54
C LEU A 161 -9.05 -12.32 -1.60
N THR A 162 -9.02 -13.53 -1.03
CA THR A 162 -7.81 -14.37 -1.08
C THR A 162 -7.45 -14.80 -2.50
N THR A 163 -8.44 -15.02 -3.37
CA THR A 163 -8.22 -15.32 -4.79
C THR A 163 -7.59 -14.14 -5.53
N ILE A 164 -8.11 -12.94 -5.31
CA ILE A 164 -7.54 -11.71 -5.89
C ILE A 164 -6.09 -11.53 -5.42
N LEU A 165 -5.83 -11.62 -4.11
CA LEU A 165 -4.49 -11.44 -3.54
C LEU A 165 -3.48 -12.45 -4.09
N ARG A 166 -3.85 -13.74 -4.17
CA ARG A 166 -3.00 -14.77 -4.79
C ARG A 166 -2.76 -14.47 -6.27
N GLY A 167 -3.77 -13.97 -6.96
CA GLY A 167 -3.66 -13.55 -8.36
C GLY A 167 -2.65 -12.41 -8.54
N LEU A 168 -2.72 -11.37 -7.71
CA LEU A 168 -1.80 -10.24 -7.74
C LEU A 168 -0.36 -10.63 -7.40
N ASN A 169 -0.15 -11.61 -6.50
CA ASN A 169 1.18 -12.12 -6.16
C ASN A 169 1.92 -12.75 -7.36
N ARG A 170 1.23 -13.12 -8.44
CA ARG A 170 1.87 -13.59 -9.69
C ARG A 170 2.77 -12.53 -10.33
N TYR A 171 2.53 -11.26 -10.05
CA TYR A 171 3.36 -10.15 -10.54
C TYR A 171 4.63 -9.94 -9.71
N GLN A 172 4.83 -10.72 -8.64
CA GLN A 172 6.02 -10.67 -7.77
C GLN A 172 6.28 -9.25 -7.21
N LYS A 173 5.21 -8.55 -6.89
CA LYS A 173 5.25 -7.20 -6.32
C LYS A 173 4.68 -7.23 -4.90
N PRO A 174 5.32 -6.56 -3.93
CA PRO A 174 4.81 -6.50 -2.58
C PRO A 174 3.42 -5.85 -2.54
N CYS A 175 2.57 -6.41 -1.69
CA CYS A 175 1.20 -5.96 -1.44
C CYS A 175 1.08 -5.39 -0.03
N ILE A 176 0.50 -4.19 0.09
CA ILE A 176 0.10 -3.57 1.36
C ILE A 176 -1.42 -3.48 1.37
N VAL A 177 -2.07 -4.10 2.34
CA VAL A 177 -3.53 -3.98 2.53
C VAL A 177 -3.82 -2.73 3.36
N ASN A 178 -4.69 -1.85 2.85
CA ASN A 178 -5.19 -0.67 3.55
C ASN A 178 -6.53 -0.98 4.21
N GLY A 179 -6.67 -0.71 5.51
CA GLY A 179 -7.85 -1.14 6.27
C GLY A 179 -7.98 -2.66 6.37
N GLY A 180 -9.22 -3.15 6.33
CA GLY A 180 -9.52 -4.58 6.28
C GLY A 180 -9.06 -5.39 7.48
N ASP A 181 -9.00 -4.78 8.66
CA ASP A 181 -8.46 -5.36 9.89
C ASP A 181 -9.13 -6.69 10.28
N VAL A 182 -10.42 -6.86 10.00
CA VAL A 182 -11.16 -8.12 10.23
C VAL A 182 -10.67 -9.21 9.27
N PHE A 183 -10.52 -8.89 7.97
CA PHE A 183 -9.99 -9.82 6.98
C PHE A 183 -8.53 -10.20 7.28
N VAL A 184 -7.70 -9.20 7.58
CA VAL A 184 -6.29 -9.41 7.92
C VAL A 184 -6.15 -10.25 9.19
N SER A 185 -6.98 -10.00 10.21
CA SER A 185 -6.99 -10.80 11.44
C SER A 185 -7.32 -12.26 11.16
N ALA A 186 -8.35 -12.53 10.34
CA ALA A 186 -8.68 -13.89 9.93
C ALA A 186 -7.53 -14.57 9.15
N CYS A 187 -6.83 -13.82 8.27
CA CYS A 187 -5.64 -14.32 7.58
C CYS A 187 -4.47 -14.61 8.53
N MET A 188 -4.29 -13.83 9.57
CA MET A 188 -3.27 -14.09 10.60
C MET A 188 -3.62 -15.34 11.41
N GLU A 189 -4.88 -15.50 11.82
CA GLU A 189 -5.37 -16.62 12.62
C GLU A 189 -5.25 -17.96 11.88
N ASN A 190 -5.53 -17.97 10.58
CA ASN A 190 -5.39 -19.17 9.75
C ASN A 190 -3.98 -19.36 9.15
N GLY A 191 -3.02 -18.49 9.49
CA GLY A 191 -1.62 -18.58 9.07
C GLY A 191 -1.34 -18.23 7.60
N THR A 192 -2.29 -17.64 6.87
CA THR A 192 -2.13 -17.32 5.43
C THR A 192 -1.62 -15.91 5.15
N ALA A 193 -1.65 -14.99 6.12
CA ALA A 193 -1.35 -13.57 5.92
C ALA A 193 -0.06 -13.32 5.11
N ARG A 194 1.07 -13.91 5.52
CA ARG A 194 2.38 -13.76 4.87
C ARG A 194 2.47 -14.34 3.46
N THR A 195 1.55 -15.17 3.06
CA THR A 195 1.47 -15.71 1.69
C THR A 195 0.60 -14.85 0.77
N LEU A 196 -0.15 -13.91 1.34
CA LEU A 196 -1.11 -13.07 0.63
C LEU A 196 -0.62 -11.62 0.50
N PHE A 197 0.00 -11.05 1.54
CA PHE A 197 0.47 -9.66 1.55
C PHE A 197 1.70 -9.48 2.45
N ASP A 198 2.44 -8.39 2.20
CA ASP A 198 3.72 -8.08 2.87
C ASP A 198 3.55 -7.09 4.02
N GLY A 199 2.47 -6.33 4.01
CA GLY A 199 2.22 -5.30 5.00
C GLY A 199 0.76 -4.91 5.10
N VAL A 200 0.48 -4.15 6.15
CA VAL A 200 -0.81 -3.53 6.42
C VAL A 200 -0.63 -2.04 6.59
N ASN A 201 -1.59 -1.26 6.14
CA ASN A 201 -1.75 0.13 6.47
C ASN A 201 -3.07 0.31 7.20
N GLN A 202 -3.08 1.07 8.28
CA GLN A 202 -4.29 1.41 9.02
C GLN A 202 -4.44 2.92 9.10
N GLU A 203 -5.61 3.39 8.77
CA GLU A 203 -5.97 4.80 8.85
C GLU A 203 -6.58 5.14 10.19
N SER A 204 -6.37 6.38 10.64
CA SER A 204 -7.09 6.94 11.79
C SER A 204 -6.91 6.15 13.10
N VAL A 205 -5.68 5.71 13.38
CA VAL A 205 -5.36 5.01 14.64
C VAL A 205 -5.29 5.99 15.82
N PHE A 206 -4.62 7.12 15.62
CA PHE A 206 -4.44 8.18 16.61
C PHE A 206 -5.36 9.38 16.38
N THR A 207 -5.81 9.56 15.14
CA THR A 207 -6.71 10.62 14.72
C THR A 207 -8.05 10.03 14.29
N LYS A 208 -9.07 10.88 14.16
CA LYS A 208 -10.35 10.50 13.53
C LYS A 208 -10.89 11.62 12.66
N ILE A 209 -11.69 11.24 11.67
CA ILE A 209 -12.41 12.15 10.79
C ILE A 209 -13.88 12.20 11.22
N ASP A 210 -14.39 13.39 11.56
CA ASP A 210 -15.82 13.66 11.67
C ASP A 210 -16.30 14.08 10.27
N PHE A 211 -16.73 13.11 9.48
CA PHE A 211 -17.17 13.34 8.09
C PHE A 211 -18.34 14.33 8.01
N ALA A 212 -19.30 14.24 8.96
CA ALA A 212 -20.46 15.10 8.98
C ALA A 212 -20.11 16.57 9.18
N LYS A 213 -19.05 16.86 9.94
CA LYS A 213 -18.59 18.21 10.25
C LYS A 213 -17.32 18.59 9.52
N ASN A 214 -16.78 17.71 8.68
CA ASN A 214 -15.49 17.87 8.00
C ASN A 214 -14.37 18.33 8.96
N ARG A 215 -14.24 17.66 10.10
CA ARG A 215 -13.27 17.98 11.16
C ARG A 215 -12.42 16.79 11.51
N TYR A 216 -11.23 17.10 12.02
CA TYR A 216 -10.24 16.11 12.47
C TYR A 216 -10.04 16.28 13.97
N ALA A 217 -9.92 15.16 14.68
CA ALA A 217 -9.72 15.14 16.13
C ALA A 217 -8.80 13.95 16.52
N ALA A 218 -8.41 13.92 17.80
CA ALA A 218 -7.80 12.71 18.34
C ALA A 218 -8.82 11.56 18.38
N GLN A 219 -8.34 10.33 18.14
CA GLN A 219 -9.15 9.12 18.22
C GLN A 219 -9.58 8.86 19.66
N ASP A 220 -10.73 8.23 19.86
CA ASP A 220 -11.14 7.76 21.17
C ASP A 220 -10.25 6.61 21.66
N ALA A 221 -10.22 6.45 23.00
CA ALA A 221 -9.28 5.54 23.64
C ALA A 221 -9.51 4.06 23.26
N ASP A 222 -10.76 3.65 23.12
CA ASP A 222 -11.11 2.24 22.87
C ASP A 222 -10.78 1.86 21.43
N THR A 223 -11.17 2.67 20.45
CA THR A 223 -10.84 2.47 19.04
C THR A 223 -9.33 2.49 18.82
N ARG A 224 -8.64 3.44 19.46
CA ARG A 224 -7.18 3.49 19.40
C ARG A 224 -6.54 2.23 19.98
N ALA A 225 -6.99 1.77 21.15
CA ALA A 225 -6.47 0.56 21.79
C ALA A 225 -6.68 -0.68 20.91
N TYR A 226 -7.86 -0.81 20.30
CA TYR A 226 -8.18 -1.86 19.35
C TYR A 226 -7.20 -1.92 18.18
N TYR A 227 -7.00 -0.80 17.48
CA TYR A 227 -6.09 -0.75 16.34
C TYR A 227 -4.63 -0.99 16.75
N LEU A 228 -4.19 -0.48 17.91
CA LEU A 228 -2.82 -0.71 18.37
C LEU A 228 -2.57 -2.19 18.71
N ASP A 229 -3.55 -2.90 19.27
CA ASP A 229 -3.46 -4.35 19.49
C ASP A 229 -3.39 -5.09 18.14
N TYR A 230 -4.31 -4.79 17.22
CA TYR A 230 -4.33 -5.36 15.88
C TYR A 230 -2.97 -5.19 15.16
N LEU A 231 -2.44 -3.96 15.12
CA LEU A 231 -1.18 -3.64 14.45
C LEU A 231 0.03 -4.32 15.14
N THR A 232 -0.02 -4.47 16.47
CA THR A 232 0.99 -5.22 17.22
C THR A 232 0.97 -6.70 16.84
N ARG A 233 -0.21 -7.30 16.69
CA ARG A 233 -0.36 -8.68 16.19
C ARG A 233 0.14 -8.81 14.76
N ALA A 234 -0.20 -7.88 13.87
CA ALA A 234 0.28 -7.85 12.50
C ALA A 234 1.82 -7.79 12.43
N LYS A 235 2.44 -6.93 13.25
CA LYS A 235 3.91 -6.85 13.37
C LYS A 235 4.52 -8.16 13.86
N LYS A 236 3.94 -8.78 14.87
CA LYS A 236 4.38 -10.09 15.39
C LYS A 236 4.24 -11.21 14.35
N ALA A 237 3.22 -11.15 13.50
CA ALA A 237 3.06 -12.04 12.35
C ALA A 237 4.07 -11.79 11.23
N GLY A 238 4.95 -10.80 11.38
CA GLY A 238 6.03 -10.46 10.44
C GLY A 238 5.61 -9.56 9.30
N LEU A 239 4.46 -8.88 9.39
CA LEU A 239 4.02 -7.90 8.42
C LEU A 239 4.70 -6.54 8.65
N LYS A 240 4.91 -5.78 7.59
CA LYS A 240 5.24 -4.36 7.69
C LYS A 240 3.99 -3.59 8.12
N VAL A 241 4.16 -2.61 9.00
CA VAL A 241 3.03 -1.83 9.53
C VAL A 241 3.19 -0.36 9.16
N TYR A 242 2.16 0.16 8.50
CA TYR A 242 2.03 1.54 8.08
C TYR A 242 0.78 2.17 8.68
N LEU A 243 0.81 3.49 8.90
CA LEU A 243 -0.31 4.28 9.37
C LEU A 243 -0.52 5.50 8.49
N ILE A 244 -1.78 5.87 8.28
CA ILE A 244 -2.17 7.18 7.77
C ILE A 244 -2.94 7.91 8.87
N GLU A 245 -2.45 9.08 9.25
CA GLU A 245 -3.06 9.92 10.26
C GLU A 245 -3.46 11.27 9.67
N TYR A 246 -4.64 11.73 10.00
CA TYR A 246 -5.22 12.90 9.37
C TYR A 246 -5.14 14.15 10.24
N ARG A 247 -4.35 15.14 9.78
CA ARG A 247 -4.19 16.46 10.42
C ARG A 247 -3.95 16.40 11.94
N PRO A 248 -3.01 15.57 12.42
CA PRO A 248 -2.68 15.56 13.84
C PRO A 248 -2.18 16.93 14.29
N THR A 249 -2.48 17.32 15.53
CA THR A 249 -1.79 18.47 16.14
C THR A 249 -0.30 18.19 16.27
N ALA A 250 0.53 19.22 16.40
CA ALA A 250 1.98 19.03 16.55
C ALA A 250 2.35 18.08 17.71
N LYS A 251 1.63 18.18 18.84
CA LYS A 251 1.80 17.28 19.99
C LYS A 251 1.47 15.83 19.62
N LEU A 252 0.33 15.62 18.95
CA LEU A 252 -0.12 14.28 18.57
C LEU A 252 0.80 13.69 17.48
N ALA A 253 1.28 14.52 16.54
CA ALA A 253 2.24 14.08 15.53
C ALA A 253 3.57 13.60 16.14
N ALA A 254 4.06 14.26 17.19
CA ALA A 254 5.24 13.82 17.93
C ALA A 254 5.00 12.50 18.67
N GLU A 255 3.81 12.34 19.28
CA GLU A 255 3.40 11.09 19.94
C GLU A 255 3.32 9.92 18.94
N ILE A 256 2.73 10.14 17.74
CA ILE A 256 2.64 9.15 16.66
C ILE A 256 4.05 8.73 16.23
N GLN A 257 4.92 9.70 16.00
CA GLN A 257 6.30 9.42 15.59
C GLN A 257 7.04 8.57 16.63
N ASP A 258 7.02 8.98 17.90
CA ASP A 258 7.66 8.24 19.00
C ASP A 258 7.11 6.82 19.13
N TYR A 259 5.79 6.66 19.03
CA TYR A 259 5.16 5.33 19.07
C TYR A 259 5.59 4.45 17.89
N CYS A 260 5.57 5.00 16.69
CA CYS A 260 5.96 4.27 15.48
C CYS A 260 7.44 3.86 15.52
N GLU A 261 8.34 4.75 15.94
CA GLU A 261 9.76 4.44 16.09
C GLU A 261 10.00 3.30 17.07
N LYS A 262 9.35 3.34 18.25
CA LYS A 262 9.47 2.29 19.29
C LYS A 262 8.95 0.93 18.84
N ASN A 263 7.92 0.89 18.00
CA ASN A 263 7.28 -0.34 17.58
C ASN A 263 7.71 -0.81 16.16
N GLY A 264 8.59 -0.07 15.50
CA GLY A 264 9.03 -0.35 14.13
C GLY A 264 7.88 -0.24 13.12
N PHE A 265 6.97 0.73 13.34
CA PHE A 265 5.91 1.12 12.42
C PHE A 265 6.34 2.34 11.59
N THR A 266 5.59 2.64 10.56
CA THR A 266 5.85 3.80 9.70
C THR A 266 4.57 4.61 9.53
N ALA A 267 4.60 5.90 9.87
CA ALA A 267 3.42 6.75 9.76
C ALA A 267 3.56 7.84 8.68
N TYR A 268 2.44 8.15 8.07
CA TYR A 268 2.21 9.31 7.22
C TYR A 268 1.16 10.22 7.84
N ASN A 269 1.53 11.47 8.14
CA ASN A 269 0.60 12.49 8.61
C ASN A 269 0.08 13.28 7.40
N ALA A 270 -1.13 12.96 6.97
CA ALA A 270 -1.79 13.57 5.82
C ALA A 270 -2.36 14.95 6.17
N ASN A 271 -2.40 15.85 5.18
CA ASN A 271 -3.00 17.19 5.33
C ASN A 271 -4.53 17.19 5.21
N GLY A 272 -5.15 16.07 4.88
CA GLY A 272 -6.57 15.88 4.73
C GLY A 272 -6.90 14.52 4.11
N LYS A 273 -8.18 14.17 4.13
CA LYS A 273 -8.69 12.89 3.60
C LYS A 273 -8.54 12.73 2.09
N GLU A 274 -8.33 13.82 1.37
CA GLU A 274 -8.13 13.80 -0.08
C GLU A 274 -6.75 13.26 -0.49
N LEU A 275 -5.84 13.05 0.46
CA LEU A 275 -4.50 12.47 0.25
C LEU A 275 -3.74 13.12 -0.94
N ARG A 276 -3.67 14.45 -0.92
CA ARG A 276 -3.02 15.26 -1.96
C ARG A 276 -1.63 15.73 -1.55
#